data_5d8d8c316716a1f506cd9b951accb4cf
#
_entry.id   5d8d8c316716a1f506cd9b951accb4cf
#
_cell.length_a   1.000
_cell.length_b   1.000
_cell.length_c   1.000
_cell.angle_alpha   90.00
_cell.angle_beta   90.00
_cell.angle_gamma   90.00
#
_symmetry.space_group_name_H-M   'P 1'
#
loop_
_entity.id
_entity.type
_entity.pdbx_description
1 polymer ?
#
loop_
_entity_poly.entity_id
_entity_poly.type
_entity_poly.pdbx_seq_one_letter_code
_entity_poly.pdbx_strand_id
1 'polypeptide(L)'
;MPSPTFPITPLLPDIVRSLSDHPRLVLEAPPGAGKTTQVPLALLDLPWLQGKKIVMLEPRRVAARAAAGFMAKQRGEAVGDTIGYRIRFENKVGPRTRIEVVTEGILTRMIQDDPMLEGVGAILFDEFHERHLAGDLGLALALDVQAQLREDLRIVVMSATLDGEKLARSLDAPRLSSEGRGHPVQVAHFAARRDETIEVQARRAIEQALQTHPGDVLVFLPGQREIARVEAMLSPSPAGRGVGERGHEGRDAAGNMAPLAPHPPSGHLLPRGEGKEDFVVLALHGELPVEKQSEALQPDPQGRRRVVLATNVAESSVTLPGVRVVVDSGLAREPSYDPNSGFSRLEVTNISQASADQRAGRAGRVAEGWAYRLWPPSQRLDPQRRPEIALVELGSLALELAAWGSDDLRFVDAPPPGALNAARDLLVRLGALSTSQAITPLGKRMLALGTHPRLAAMLLSATGAEDRALAADLAALVEARDPLRMGGDPLAARWRALAAFRMGRAPHEAHRTGLAAIDAAAKQWRRRIREDAPPP
;
A
#
# COMPACT_ATOMS: atom_id res chain seq x y z
N MET A 1 16.12 -6.30 -29.61
CA MET A 1 16.51 -7.13 -28.47
C MET A 1 15.41 -8.16 -28.28
N PRO A 2 15.69 -9.44 -27.97
CA PRO A 2 14.64 -10.40 -27.68
C PRO A 2 13.82 -9.92 -26.51
N SER A 3 12.49 -10.02 -26.62
CA SER A 3 11.58 -9.64 -25.54
C SER A 3 11.92 -10.45 -24.28
N PRO A 4 11.94 -9.82 -23.10
CA PRO A 4 12.24 -10.55 -21.87
C PRO A 4 11.25 -11.70 -21.68
N THR A 5 11.76 -12.91 -21.51
CA THR A 5 10.93 -14.11 -21.29
C THR A 5 10.51 -14.15 -19.82
N PHE A 6 9.24 -13.90 -19.55
CA PHE A 6 8.66 -13.96 -18.20
C PHE A 6 8.31 -15.40 -17.80
N PRO A 7 8.37 -15.76 -16.53
CA PRO A 7 7.96 -17.09 -16.05
C PRO A 7 6.51 -17.47 -16.41
N ILE A 8 5.61 -16.50 -16.54
CA ILE A 8 4.21 -16.71 -16.94
C ILE A 8 4.05 -17.04 -18.44
N THR A 9 5.05 -16.71 -19.27
CA THR A 9 4.95 -16.82 -20.74
C THR A 9 4.51 -18.22 -21.22
N PRO A 10 5.03 -19.34 -20.69
CA PRO A 10 4.59 -20.67 -21.10
C PRO A 10 3.12 -20.97 -20.79
N LEU A 11 2.54 -20.29 -19.79
CA LEU A 11 1.16 -20.49 -19.35
C LEU A 11 0.15 -19.62 -20.12
N LEU A 12 0.60 -18.60 -20.85
CA LEU A 12 -0.30 -17.69 -21.58
C LEU A 12 -1.25 -18.41 -22.57
N PRO A 13 -0.82 -19.43 -23.34
CA PRO A 13 -1.74 -20.16 -24.22
C PRO A 13 -2.86 -20.87 -23.46
N ASP A 14 -2.58 -21.42 -22.29
CA ASP A 14 -3.60 -22.09 -21.45
C ASP A 14 -4.55 -21.09 -20.81
N ILE A 15 -4.06 -19.90 -20.40
CA ILE A 15 -4.89 -18.78 -19.93
C ILE A 15 -5.87 -18.35 -21.03
N VAL A 16 -5.38 -18.15 -22.25
CA VAL A 16 -6.19 -17.76 -23.40
C VAL A 16 -7.27 -18.81 -23.69
N ARG A 17 -6.89 -20.10 -23.71
CA ARG A 17 -7.82 -21.21 -23.94
C ARG A 17 -8.86 -21.28 -22.83
N SER A 18 -8.44 -21.24 -21.57
CA SER A 18 -9.33 -21.30 -20.42
C SER A 18 -10.39 -20.19 -20.45
N LEU A 19 -10.01 -18.95 -20.79
CA LEU A 19 -10.95 -17.81 -20.88
C LEU A 19 -11.81 -17.83 -22.16
N SER A 20 -11.46 -18.62 -23.16
CA SER A 20 -12.35 -18.89 -24.29
C SER A 20 -13.48 -19.83 -23.90
N ASP A 21 -13.18 -20.83 -23.06
CA ASP A 21 -14.11 -21.88 -22.66
C ASP A 21 -14.90 -21.53 -21.38
N HIS A 22 -14.31 -20.71 -20.48
CA HIS A 22 -14.88 -20.37 -19.19
C HIS A 22 -14.94 -18.83 -18.99
N PRO A 23 -16.00 -18.33 -18.35
CA PRO A 23 -16.13 -16.90 -18.07
C PRO A 23 -15.29 -16.41 -16.89
N ARG A 24 -14.70 -17.32 -16.10
CA ARG A 24 -13.89 -17.03 -14.91
C ARG A 24 -12.60 -17.81 -14.93
N LEU A 25 -11.56 -17.26 -14.30
CA LEU A 25 -10.28 -17.93 -14.13
C LEU A 25 -9.61 -17.46 -12.82
N VAL A 26 -9.05 -18.39 -12.08
CA VAL A 26 -8.11 -18.11 -10.97
C VAL A 26 -6.70 -18.44 -11.44
N LEU A 27 -5.82 -17.45 -11.40
CA LEU A 27 -4.43 -17.55 -11.81
C LEU A 27 -3.52 -17.37 -10.61
N GLU A 28 -2.74 -18.39 -10.30
CA GLU A 28 -1.69 -18.32 -9.30
C GLU A 28 -0.32 -18.21 -9.95
N ALA A 29 0.42 -17.19 -9.59
CA ALA A 29 1.80 -17.03 -10.02
C ALA A 29 2.58 -16.19 -9.00
N PRO A 30 3.81 -16.55 -8.70
CA PRO A 30 4.61 -15.80 -7.74
C PRO A 30 4.85 -14.36 -8.21
N PRO A 31 5.18 -13.45 -7.29
CA PRO A 31 5.52 -12.08 -7.64
C PRO A 31 6.69 -12.03 -8.63
N GLY A 32 6.58 -11.21 -9.66
CA GLY A 32 7.60 -11.10 -10.71
C GLY A 32 7.49 -12.13 -11.84
N ALA A 33 6.52 -13.04 -11.78
CA ALA A 33 6.24 -13.96 -12.90
C ALA A 33 5.77 -13.25 -14.17
N GLY A 34 5.36 -11.99 -14.07
CA GLY A 34 4.84 -11.20 -15.20
C GLY A 34 3.32 -11.23 -15.34
N LYS A 35 2.58 -11.78 -14.35
CA LYS A 35 1.11 -11.86 -14.40
C LYS A 35 0.45 -10.51 -14.68
N THR A 36 0.83 -9.48 -13.92
CA THR A 36 0.30 -8.11 -13.99
C THR A 36 0.43 -7.47 -15.37
N THR A 37 1.50 -7.79 -16.10
CA THR A 37 1.84 -7.10 -17.36
C THR A 37 1.63 -7.96 -18.59
N GLN A 38 1.85 -9.27 -18.51
CA GLN A 38 1.77 -10.15 -19.68
C GLN A 38 0.35 -10.68 -19.91
N VAL A 39 -0.41 -10.94 -18.84
CA VAL A 39 -1.78 -11.48 -18.95
C VAL A 39 -2.71 -10.48 -19.66
N PRO A 40 -2.84 -9.20 -19.24
CA PRO A 40 -3.74 -8.28 -19.94
C PRO A 40 -3.32 -8.06 -21.40
N LEU A 41 -2.01 -8.04 -21.71
CA LEU A 41 -1.53 -7.91 -23.09
C LEU A 41 -1.89 -9.13 -23.94
N ALA A 42 -1.81 -10.34 -23.40
CA ALA A 42 -2.16 -11.57 -24.11
C ALA A 42 -3.67 -11.68 -24.41
N LEU A 43 -4.51 -11.02 -23.63
CA LEU A 43 -5.96 -11.02 -23.79
C LEU A 43 -6.47 -9.95 -24.77
N LEU A 44 -5.66 -8.95 -25.11
CA LEU A 44 -6.10 -7.71 -25.77
C LEU A 44 -6.80 -7.91 -27.11
N ASP A 45 -6.32 -8.87 -27.90
CA ASP A 45 -6.80 -9.10 -29.27
C ASP A 45 -7.64 -10.38 -29.42
N LEU A 46 -8.14 -10.93 -28.32
CA LEU A 46 -8.95 -12.15 -28.36
C LEU A 46 -10.35 -11.89 -28.94
N PRO A 47 -10.88 -12.85 -29.73
CA PRO A 47 -12.18 -12.68 -30.40
C PRO A 47 -13.35 -12.37 -29.44
N TRP A 48 -13.37 -12.99 -28.27
CA TRP A 48 -14.45 -12.77 -27.29
C TRP A 48 -14.42 -11.37 -26.68
N LEU A 49 -13.27 -10.68 -26.68
CA LEU A 49 -13.16 -9.30 -26.19
C LEU A 49 -13.82 -8.29 -27.14
N GLN A 50 -13.92 -8.61 -28.45
CA GLN A 50 -14.62 -7.81 -29.47
C GLN A 50 -14.26 -6.32 -29.47
N GLY A 51 -13.01 -5.99 -29.21
CA GLY A 51 -12.57 -4.60 -29.11
C GLY A 51 -12.95 -3.87 -27.82
N LYS A 52 -13.65 -4.53 -26.89
CA LYS A 52 -13.97 -3.99 -25.57
C LYS A 52 -12.70 -3.81 -24.73
N LYS A 53 -12.83 -3.06 -23.64
CA LYS A 53 -11.73 -2.80 -22.70
C LYS A 53 -11.51 -3.95 -21.73
N ILE A 54 -10.29 -4.05 -21.28
CA ILE A 54 -9.89 -4.78 -20.07
C ILE A 54 -9.71 -3.77 -18.96
N VAL A 55 -10.41 -3.94 -17.86
CA VAL A 55 -10.20 -3.17 -16.61
C VAL A 55 -9.40 -4.05 -15.65
N MET A 56 -8.24 -3.58 -15.20
CA MET A 56 -7.40 -4.30 -14.26
C MET A 56 -7.32 -3.55 -12.93
N LEU A 57 -7.78 -4.20 -11.88
CA LEU A 57 -7.68 -3.70 -10.53
C LEU A 57 -6.27 -3.95 -9.98
N GLU A 58 -5.60 -2.88 -9.60
CA GLU A 58 -4.32 -2.90 -8.89
C GLU A 58 -4.50 -2.12 -7.57
N PRO A 59 -4.30 -2.74 -6.41
CA PRO A 59 -4.65 -2.11 -5.13
C PRO A 59 -3.82 -0.86 -4.80
N ARG A 60 -2.64 -0.72 -5.42
CA ARG A 60 -1.68 0.34 -5.07
C ARG A 60 -1.43 1.30 -6.22
N ARG A 61 -1.58 2.60 -5.96
CA ARG A 61 -1.35 3.66 -6.96
C ARG A 61 0.02 3.61 -7.64
N VAL A 62 1.07 3.29 -6.86
CA VAL A 62 2.45 3.15 -7.38
C VAL A 62 2.52 2.02 -8.40
N ALA A 63 1.96 0.88 -8.04
CA ALA A 63 1.96 -0.31 -8.88
C ALA A 63 1.08 -0.13 -10.13
N ALA A 64 -0.07 0.51 -10.00
CA ALA A 64 -0.93 0.83 -11.14
C ALA A 64 -0.20 1.69 -12.19
N ARG A 65 0.50 2.75 -11.76
CA ARG A 65 1.33 3.55 -12.68
C ARG A 65 2.47 2.74 -13.29
N ALA A 66 3.17 1.97 -12.47
CA ALA A 66 4.31 1.16 -12.92
C ALA A 66 3.87 0.10 -13.94
N ALA A 67 2.76 -0.59 -13.68
CA ALA A 67 2.21 -1.60 -14.59
C ALA A 67 1.78 -0.97 -15.93
N ALA A 68 1.02 0.11 -15.89
CA ALA A 68 0.61 0.82 -17.11
C ALA A 68 1.82 1.35 -17.90
N GLY A 69 2.78 1.98 -17.22
CA GLY A 69 4.01 2.48 -17.85
C GLY A 69 4.85 1.37 -18.48
N PHE A 70 4.98 0.24 -17.81
CA PHE A 70 5.73 -0.91 -18.32
C PHE A 70 5.06 -1.50 -19.57
N MET A 71 3.75 -1.75 -19.52
CA MET A 71 2.99 -2.29 -20.66
C MET A 71 3.03 -1.35 -21.88
N ALA A 72 2.84 -0.03 -21.66
CA ALA A 72 2.93 0.97 -22.72
C ALA A 72 4.32 0.99 -23.36
N LYS A 73 5.38 0.99 -22.55
CA LYS A 73 6.77 0.94 -23.02
C LYS A 73 7.05 -0.34 -23.83
N GLN A 74 6.53 -1.49 -23.38
CA GLN A 74 6.69 -2.77 -24.10
C GLN A 74 6.05 -2.73 -25.48
N ARG A 75 4.97 -1.97 -25.65
CA ARG A 75 4.30 -1.74 -26.93
C ARG A 75 4.90 -0.59 -27.76
N GLY A 76 5.84 0.18 -27.19
CA GLY A 76 6.40 1.37 -27.86
C GLY A 76 5.42 2.55 -27.89
N GLU A 77 4.46 2.61 -26.97
CA GLU A 77 3.39 3.61 -26.91
C GLU A 77 3.53 4.51 -25.67
N ALA A 78 2.86 5.66 -25.67
CA ALA A 78 2.72 6.49 -24.49
C ALA A 78 1.58 5.98 -23.59
N VAL A 79 1.70 6.23 -22.27
CA VAL A 79 0.59 5.95 -21.34
C VAL A 79 -0.58 6.89 -21.67
N GLY A 80 -1.77 6.32 -21.84
CA GLY A 80 -2.99 7.00 -22.29
C GLY A 80 -3.37 6.65 -23.72
N ASP A 81 -2.49 5.97 -24.49
CA ASP A 81 -2.83 5.39 -25.78
C ASP A 81 -3.63 4.07 -25.59
N THR A 82 -3.09 2.93 -25.96
CA THR A 82 -3.76 1.63 -25.75
C THR A 82 -3.81 1.24 -24.28
N ILE A 83 -2.82 1.64 -23.50
CA ILE A 83 -2.67 1.36 -22.07
C ILE A 83 -2.81 2.65 -21.29
N GLY A 84 -3.72 2.68 -20.33
CA GLY A 84 -3.91 3.83 -19.44
C GLY A 84 -4.17 3.41 -17.99
N TYR A 85 -4.30 4.39 -17.11
CA TYR A 85 -4.67 4.16 -15.73
C TYR A 85 -5.57 5.26 -15.16
N ARG A 86 -6.40 4.90 -14.17
CA ARG A 86 -7.14 5.83 -13.31
C ARG A 86 -6.85 5.51 -11.85
N ILE A 87 -6.33 6.48 -11.16
CA ILE A 87 -6.09 6.43 -9.73
C ILE A 87 -6.65 7.68 -9.08
N ARG A 88 -6.78 7.69 -7.76
CA ARG A 88 -7.31 8.86 -7.05
C ARG A 88 -6.51 10.12 -7.43
N PHE A 89 -7.18 11.13 -7.97
CA PHE A 89 -6.66 12.44 -8.41
C PHE A 89 -5.79 12.43 -9.67
N GLU A 90 -5.65 11.30 -10.35
CA GLU A 90 -4.85 11.23 -11.57
C GLU A 90 -5.51 10.29 -12.58
N ASN A 91 -5.65 10.77 -13.81
CA ASN A 91 -6.27 10.04 -14.91
C ASN A 91 -5.39 10.19 -16.16
N LYS A 92 -4.91 9.07 -16.70
CA LYS A 92 -4.18 8.99 -17.96
C LYS A 92 -4.80 7.92 -18.85
N VAL A 93 -5.99 8.19 -19.35
CA VAL A 93 -6.69 7.37 -20.35
C VAL A 93 -7.13 8.24 -21.51
N GLY A 94 -7.25 7.65 -22.68
CA GLY A 94 -7.71 8.30 -23.90
C GLY A 94 -8.78 7.47 -24.62
N PRO A 95 -9.32 7.97 -25.74
CA PRO A 95 -10.36 7.26 -26.49
C PRO A 95 -9.89 5.92 -27.09
N ARG A 96 -8.57 5.73 -27.22
CA ARG A 96 -7.96 4.48 -27.73
C ARG A 96 -7.57 3.51 -26.62
N THR A 97 -7.78 3.87 -25.35
CA THR A 97 -7.37 3.01 -24.24
C THR A 97 -8.19 1.74 -24.20
N ARG A 98 -7.50 0.59 -24.27
CA ARG A 98 -8.06 -0.77 -24.27
C ARG A 98 -7.73 -1.53 -22.99
N ILE A 99 -6.61 -1.22 -22.31
CA ILE A 99 -6.29 -1.72 -20.98
C ILE A 99 -6.28 -0.53 -20.03
N GLU A 100 -7.15 -0.57 -19.06
CA GLU A 100 -7.30 0.48 -18.07
C GLU A 100 -6.97 -0.06 -16.68
N VAL A 101 -5.83 0.36 -16.12
CA VAL A 101 -5.42 -0.02 -14.77
C VAL A 101 -6.06 0.93 -13.77
N VAL A 102 -6.83 0.38 -12.82
CA VAL A 102 -7.60 1.16 -11.86
C VAL A 102 -7.29 0.76 -10.43
N THR A 103 -7.45 1.70 -9.48
CA THR A 103 -7.43 1.37 -8.05
C THR A 103 -8.82 1.01 -7.55
N GLU A 104 -8.89 0.34 -6.40
CA GLU A 104 -10.08 -0.32 -5.85
C GLU A 104 -11.34 0.57 -5.83
N GLY A 105 -11.27 1.77 -5.26
CA GLY A 105 -12.43 2.68 -5.19
C GLY A 105 -12.90 3.20 -6.56
N ILE A 106 -12.05 3.16 -7.58
CA ILE A 106 -12.43 3.50 -8.96
C ILE A 106 -13.25 2.38 -9.57
N LEU A 107 -12.83 1.12 -9.41
CA LEU A 107 -13.57 -0.03 -9.95
C LEU A 107 -14.98 -0.11 -9.36
N THR A 108 -15.11 -0.03 -8.03
CA THR A 108 -16.42 -0.07 -7.35
C THR A 108 -17.35 1.00 -7.90
N ARG A 109 -16.85 2.23 -8.05
CA ARG A 109 -17.63 3.32 -8.62
C ARG A 109 -18.00 3.08 -10.08
N MET A 110 -17.09 2.57 -10.90
CA MET A 110 -17.39 2.24 -12.30
C MET A 110 -18.54 1.24 -12.41
N ILE A 111 -18.55 0.20 -11.56
CA ILE A 111 -19.62 -0.81 -11.55
C ILE A 111 -20.94 -0.21 -11.08
N GLN A 112 -20.93 0.67 -10.08
CA GLN A 112 -22.15 1.30 -9.55
C GLN A 112 -22.74 2.36 -10.47
N ASP A 113 -21.89 3.15 -11.13
CA ASP A 113 -22.32 4.20 -12.06
C ASP A 113 -22.85 3.59 -13.38
N ASP A 114 -22.28 2.47 -13.81
CA ASP A 114 -22.71 1.71 -14.99
C ASP A 114 -22.67 0.19 -14.70
N PRO A 115 -23.77 -0.39 -14.17
CA PRO A 115 -23.85 -1.84 -13.92
C PRO A 115 -23.77 -2.69 -15.20
N MET A 116 -24.10 -2.12 -16.36
CA MET A 116 -23.92 -2.81 -17.64
C MET A 116 -22.46 -2.87 -18.08
N LEU A 117 -21.57 -2.08 -17.48
CA LEU A 117 -20.16 -1.97 -17.84
C LEU A 117 -19.97 -1.87 -19.35
N GLU A 118 -20.66 -0.91 -19.98
CA GLU A 118 -20.60 -0.73 -21.43
C GLU A 118 -19.16 -0.58 -21.90
N GLY A 119 -18.79 -1.34 -22.94
CA GLY A 119 -17.45 -1.33 -23.49
C GLY A 119 -16.38 -2.06 -22.65
N VAL A 120 -16.75 -2.70 -21.54
CA VAL A 120 -15.84 -3.56 -20.76
C VAL A 120 -16.11 -5.03 -21.10
N GLY A 121 -15.07 -5.78 -21.45
CA GLY A 121 -15.16 -7.21 -21.78
C GLY A 121 -14.51 -8.11 -20.73
N ALA A 122 -13.58 -7.57 -19.95
CA ALA A 122 -12.94 -8.32 -18.88
C ALA A 122 -12.55 -7.44 -17.69
N ILE A 123 -12.65 -8.01 -16.49
CA ILE A 123 -12.12 -7.42 -15.25
C ILE A 123 -11.07 -8.38 -14.68
N LEU A 124 -9.87 -7.86 -14.45
CA LEU A 124 -8.76 -8.58 -13.83
C LEU A 124 -8.52 -8.02 -12.44
N PHE A 125 -8.54 -8.87 -11.44
CA PHE A 125 -8.22 -8.53 -10.05
C PHE A 125 -6.80 -8.98 -9.75
N ASP A 126 -5.84 -8.05 -9.72
CA ASP A 126 -4.45 -8.36 -9.40
C ASP A 126 -4.19 -8.25 -7.89
N GLU A 127 -3.16 -8.96 -7.44
CA GLU A 127 -2.72 -9.03 -6.03
C GLU A 127 -3.87 -9.36 -5.05
N PHE A 128 -4.84 -10.16 -5.47
CA PHE A 128 -6.06 -10.45 -4.70
C PHE A 128 -5.78 -11.10 -3.33
N HIS A 129 -4.62 -11.73 -3.16
CA HIS A 129 -4.17 -12.27 -1.88
C HIS A 129 -3.97 -11.20 -0.78
N GLU A 130 -3.90 -9.92 -1.14
CA GLU A 130 -3.86 -8.84 -0.16
C GLU A 130 -5.18 -8.67 0.59
N ARG A 131 -6.28 -9.20 0.06
CA ARG A 131 -7.62 -9.30 0.68
C ARG A 131 -8.13 -7.99 1.26
N HIS A 132 -7.94 -6.89 0.49
CA HIS A 132 -8.52 -5.59 0.83
C HIS A 132 -10.04 -5.59 0.68
N LEU A 133 -10.74 -4.90 1.61
CA LEU A 133 -12.21 -4.82 1.61
C LEU A 133 -12.78 -4.34 0.27
N ALA A 134 -12.18 -3.31 -0.33
CA ALA A 134 -12.67 -2.77 -1.59
C ALA A 134 -12.42 -3.71 -2.79
N GLY A 135 -11.36 -4.51 -2.75
CA GLY A 135 -11.12 -5.58 -3.72
C GLY A 135 -12.15 -6.72 -3.61
N ASP A 136 -12.43 -7.16 -2.38
CA ASP A 136 -13.45 -8.18 -2.10
C ASP A 136 -14.86 -7.70 -2.53
N LEU A 137 -15.22 -6.43 -2.26
CA LEU A 137 -16.46 -5.83 -2.71
C LEU A 137 -16.52 -5.73 -4.25
N GLY A 138 -15.45 -5.23 -4.86
CA GLY A 138 -15.38 -5.10 -6.32
C GLY A 138 -15.57 -6.43 -7.04
N LEU A 139 -15.00 -7.51 -6.50
CA LEU A 139 -15.20 -8.86 -7.02
C LEU A 139 -16.65 -9.34 -6.83
N ALA A 140 -17.24 -9.13 -5.65
CA ALA A 140 -18.63 -9.53 -5.38
C ALA A 140 -19.61 -8.81 -6.31
N LEU A 141 -19.42 -7.50 -6.55
CA LEU A 141 -20.22 -6.72 -7.51
C LEU A 141 -20.01 -7.20 -8.94
N ALA A 142 -18.79 -7.47 -9.36
CA ALA A 142 -18.49 -7.97 -10.71
C ALA A 142 -19.12 -9.35 -10.97
N LEU A 143 -19.13 -10.23 -9.96
CA LEU A 143 -19.79 -11.53 -10.03
C LEU A 143 -21.30 -11.39 -10.16
N ASP A 144 -21.91 -10.44 -9.45
CA ASP A 144 -23.35 -10.19 -9.53
C ASP A 144 -23.73 -9.61 -10.91
N VAL A 145 -22.97 -8.63 -11.39
CA VAL A 145 -23.12 -8.11 -12.77
C VAL A 145 -23.00 -9.22 -13.81
N GLN A 146 -22.00 -10.08 -13.67
CA GLN A 146 -21.83 -11.20 -14.60
C GLN A 146 -23.03 -12.17 -14.56
N ALA A 147 -23.52 -12.49 -13.38
CA ALA A 147 -24.63 -13.43 -13.23
C ALA A 147 -25.98 -12.87 -13.68
N GLN A 148 -26.23 -11.57 -13.50
CA GLN A 148 -27.54 -10.96 -13.72
C GLN A 148 -27.65 -10.19 -15.05
N LEU A 149 -26.55 -9.60 -15.54
CA LEU A 149 -26.59 -8.64 -16.63
C LEU A 149 -25.63 -8.95 -17.78
N ARG A 150 -24.48 -9.56 -17.48
CA ARG A 150 -23.36 -9.66 -18.43
C ARG A 150 -22.69 -11.02 -18.42
N GLU A 151 -23.40 -12.07 -18.86
CA GLU A 151 -22.84 -13.44 -18.96
C GLU A 151 -21.57 -13.50 -19.83
N ASP A 152 -21.38 -12.54 -20.75
CA ASP A 152 -20.19 -12.42 -21.61
C ASP A 152 -18.96 -11.85 -20.90
N LEU A 153 -19.14 -11.20 -19.73
CA LEU A 153 -18.05 -10.59 -18.98
C LEU A 153 -17.05 -11.65 -18.49
N ARG A 154 -15.76 -11.44 -18.73
CA ARG A 154 -14.71 -12.31 -18.21
C ARG A 154 -14.15 -11.77 -16.90
N ILE A 155 -13.97 -12.64 -15.91
CA ILE A 155 -13.40 -12.29 -14.60
C ILE A 155 -12.17 -13.15 -14.34
N VAL A 156 -11.03 -12.50 -14.13
CA VAL A 156 -9.77 -13.15 -13.81
C VAL A 156 -9.29 -12.68 -12.44
N VAL A 157 -9.05 -13.61 -11.53
CA VAL A 157 -8.48 -13.29 -10.21
C VAL A 157 -7.05 -13.81 -10.16
N MET A 158 -6.10 -12.89 -9.99
CA MET A 158 -4.68 -13.18 -9.96
C MET A 158 -4.14 -13.06 -8.54
N SER A 159 -3.44 -14.08 -8.09
CA SER A 159 -2.92 -14.21 -6.73
C SER A 159 -1.47 -14.68 -6.74
N ALA A 160 -0.72 -14.33 -5.69
CA ALA A 160 0.66 -14.80 -5.50
C ALA A 160 0.77 -15.98 -4.53
N THR A 161 -0.29 -16.35 -3.82
CA THR A 161 -0.26 -17.34 -2.75
C THR A 161 -1.17 -18.54 -2.99
N LEU A 162 -0.89 -19.64 -2.27
CA LEU A 162 -1.45 -20.99 -2.42
C LEU A 162 -2.94 -21.17 -2.06
N ASP A 163 -3.70 -20.11 -1.78
CA ASP A 163 -5.13 -20.22 -1.43
C ASP A 163 -6.07 -20.30 -2.66
N GLY A 164 -5.49 -20.53 -3.83
CA GLY A 164 -6.20 -20.59 -5.10
C GLY A 164 -7.23 -21.70 -5.21
N GLU A 165 -7.08 -22.81 -4.48
CA GLU A 165 -8.11 -23.85 -4.48
C GLU A 165 -9.40 -23.41 -3.80
N LYS A 166 -9.29 -22.74 -2.64
CA LYS A 166 -10.46 -22.16 -1.95
C LYS A 166 -11.12 -21.12 -2.85
N LEU A 167 -10.30 -20.26 -3.43
CA LEU A 167 -10.76 -19.20 -4.32
C LEU A 167 -11.42 -19.74 -5.59
N ALA A 168 -10.81 -20.73 -6.25
CA ALA A 168 -11.36 -21.36 -7.44
C ALA A 168 -12.71 -22.06 -7.16
N ARG A 169 -12.82 -22.76 -6.05
CA ARG A 169 -14.10 -23.34 -5.60
C ARG A 169 -15.13 -22.27 -5.28
N SER A 170 -14.72 -21.21 -4.59
CA SER A 170 -15.60 -20.09 -4.25
C SER A 170 -16.13 -19.38 -5.50
N LEU A 171 -15.38 -19.31 -6.58
CA LEU A 171 -15.72 -18.63 -7.82
C LEU A 171 -16.32 -19.56 -8.88
N ASP A 172 -16.32 -20.86 -8.64
CA ASP A 172 -16.67 -21.85 -9.67
C ASP A 172 -15.86 -21.61 -10.95
N ALA A 173 -14.56 -21.61 -10.80
CA ALA A 173 -13.61 -21.21 -11.85
C ALA A 173 -12.47 -22.24 -11.98
N PRO A 174 -11.98 -22.50 -13.19
CA PRO A 174 -10.73 -23.23 -13.37
C PRO A 174 -9.58 -22.49 -12.69
N ARG A 175 -8.56 -23.25 -12.27
CA ARG A 175 -7.34 -22.73 -11.67
C ARG A 175 -6.16 -23.09 -12.55
N LEU A 176 -5.33 -22.08 -12.85
CA LEU A 176 -4.03 -22.26 -13.48
C LEU A 176 -2.95 -21.75 -12.52
N SER A 177 -1.85 -22.47 -12.46
CA SER A 177 -0.73 -22.15 -11.59
C SER A 177 0.58 -22.15 -12.34
N SER A 178 1.43 -21.14 -12.07
CA SER A 178 2.80 -21.05 -12.55
C SER A 178 3.74 -21.17 -11.36
N GLU A 179 4.63 -22.15 -11.38
CA GLU A 179 5.60 -22.33 -10.29
C GLU A 179 6.64 -21.20 -10.21
N GLY A 180 6.79 -20.39 -11.25
CA GLY A 180 7.79 -19.33 -11.33
C GLY A 180 9.22 -19.88 -11.32
N ARG A 181 10.16 -19.07 -11.79
CA ARG A 181 11.60 -19.36 -11.68
C ARG A 181 12.17 -18.49 -10.56
N GLY A 182 12.22 -19.02 -9.35
CA GLY A 182 12.95 -18.40 -8.26
C GLY A 182 14.28 -19.11 -8.04
N HIS A 183 15.30 -18.35 -7.68
CA HIS A 183 16.54 -18.92 -7.17
C HIS A 183 16.40 -19.22 -5.68
N PRO A 184 17.19 -20.16 -5.11
CA PRO A 184 17.17 -20.46 -3.70
C PRO A 184 17.41 -19.22 -2.84
N VAL A 185 16.67 -19.10 -1.74
CA VAL A 185 16.87 -18.06 -0.74
C VAL A 185 17.23 -18.72 0.60
N GLN A 186 18.38 -18.37 1.13
CA GLN A 186 18.81 -18.81 2.45
C GLN A 186 18.16 -17.90 3.51
N VAL A 187 17.27 -18.48 4.33
CA VAL A 187 16.57 -17.75 5.37
C VAL A 187 17.27 -17.96 6.71
N ALA A 188 17.60 -16.88 7.39
CA ALA A 188 18.18 -16.89 8.73
C ALA A 188 17.40 -15.97 9.67
N HIS A 189 17.30 -16.37 10.94
CA HIS A 189 16.74 -15.52 11.99
C HIS A 189 17.87 -14.70 12.63
N PHE A 190 17.66 -13.40 12.70
CA PHE A 190 18.62 -12.44 13.22
C PHE A 190 18.16 -11.95 14.60
N ALA A 191 18.67 -12.57 15.64
CA ALA A 191 18.21 -12.34 17.01
C ALA A 191 18.37 -10.89 17.47
N ALA A 192 17.35 -10.35 18.11
CA ALA A 192 17.43 -9.08 18.82
C ALA A 192 18.34 -9.20 20.03
N ARG A 193 19.07 -8.15 20.36
CA ARG A 193 19.78 -8.00 21.62
C ARG A 193 18.82 -7.50 22.70
N ARG A 194 19.22 -7.60 23.95
CA ARG A 194 18.41 -7.09 25.06
C ARG A 194 18.13 -5.59 24.87
N ASP A 195 16.87 -5.20 25.02
CA ASP A 195 16.38 -3.81 24.90
C ASP A 195 16.68 -3.14 23.54
N GLU A 196 16.94 -3.92 22.50
CA GLU A 196 17.21 -3.43 21.15
C GLU A 196 15.90 -3.08 20.45
N THR A 197 15.80 -1.83 19.93
CA THR A 197 14.65 -1.43 19.10
C THR A 197 14.76 -2.04 17.70
N ILE A 198 13.63 -2.16 17.00
CA ILE A 198 13.59 -2.73 15.67
C ILE A 198 14.47 -1.96 14.66
N GLU A 199 14.60 -0.64 14.83
CA GLU A 199 15.42 0.19 13.97
C GLU A 199 16.92 -0.10 14.16
N VAL A 200 17.37 -0.28 15.41
CA VAL A 200 18.77 -0.62 15.73
C VAL A 200 19.10 -2.03 15.24
N GLN A 201 18.17 -2.97 15.44
CA GLN A 201 18.30 -4.34 14.95
C GLN A 201 18.38 -4.39 13.42
N ALA A 202 17.50 -3.64 12.73
CA ALA A 202 17.50 -3.52 11.27
C ALA A 202 18.82 -2.94 10.76
N ARG A 203 19.31 -1.85 11.36
CA ARG A 203 20.61 -1.26 11.01
C ARG A 203 21.74 -2.29 11.10
N ARG A 204 21.82 -3.03 12.21
CA ARG A 204 22.84 -4.04 12.42
C ARG A 204 22.76 -5.19 11.40
N ALA A 205 21.55 -5.61 11.05
CA ALA A 205 21.33 -6.61 10.01
C ALA A 205 21.71 -6.09 8.61
N ILE A 206 21.44 -4.83 8.31
CA ILE A 206 21.86 -4.18 7.05
C ILE A 206 23.37 -4.09 6.96
N GLU A 207 24.05 -3.64 8.01
CA GLU A 207 25.52 -3.58 8.06
C GLU A 207 26.15 -4.97 7.82
N GLN A 208 25.61 -6.01 8.45
CA GLN A 208 26.07 -7.38 8.22
C GLN A 208 25.79 -7.82 6.77
N ALA A 209 24.60 -7.53 6.23
CA ALA A 209 24.24 -7.88 4.87
C ALA A 209 25.19 -7.24 3.84
N LEU A 210 25.52 -5.96 4.03
CA LEU A 210 26.46 -5.24 3.17
C LEU A 210 27.89 -5.80 3.21
N GLN A 211 28.31 -6.36 4.35
CA GLN A 211 29.63 -6.97 4.51
C GLN A 211 29.73 -8.39 3.97
N THR A 212 28.63 -9.17 4.02
CA THR A 212 28.68 -10.61 3.77
C THR A 212 28.10 -11.04 2.43
N HIS A 213 27.23 -10.23 1.83
CA HIS A 213 26.50 -10.61 0.62
C HIS A 213 26.59 -9.58 -0.48
N PRO A 214 26.55 -9.99 -1.75
CA PRO A 214 26.51 -9.07 -2.89
C PRO A 214 25.10 -8.54 -3.16
N GLY A 215 25.00 -7.53 -4.03
CA GLY A 215 23.76 -6.98 -4.55
C GLY A 215 23.05 -6.01 -3.59
N ASP A 216 21.89 -5.57 -3.97
CA ASP A 216 21.09 -4.60 -3.21
C ASP A 216 20.40 -5.24 -2.01
N VAL A 217 20.13 -4.43 -0.99
CA VAL A 217 19.45 -4.83 0.24
C VAL A 217 18.05 -4.20 0.26
N LEU A 218 17.02 -5.02 0.37
CA LEU A 218 15.64 -4.58 0.58
C LEU A 218 15.25 -4.79 2.05
N VAL A 219 14.80 -3.73 2.70
CA VAL A 219 14.47 -3.73 4.13
C VAL A 219 12.99 -3.47 4.32
N PHE A 220 12.27 -4.39 4.94
CA PHE A 220 10.86 -4.21 5.28
C PHE A 220 10.70 -3.65 6.69
N LEU A 221 10.08 -2.48 6.78
CA LEU A 221 9.77 -1.77 8.02
C LEU A 221 8.27 -1.42 8.09
N PRO A 222 7.68 -1.34 9.29
CA PRO A 222 6.22 -1.17 9.40
C PRO A 222 5.73 0.21 8.94
N GLY A 223 6.57 1.25 8.95
CA GLY A 223 6.12 2.58 8.58
C GLY A 223 7.22 3.61 8.35
N GLN A 224 6.80 4.80 7.97
CA GLN A 224 7.70 5.91 7.63
C GLN A 224 8.59 6.37 8.79
N ARG A 225 8.07 6.31 10.04
CA ARG A 225 8.84 6.72 11.23
C ARG A 225 10.05 5.82 11.42
N GLU A 226 9.84 4.51 11.27
CA GLU A 226 10.88 3.49 11.37
C GLU A 226 11.85 3.63 10.19
N ILE A 227 11.36 3.86 8.98
CA ILE A 227 12.18 4.12 7.78
C ILE A 227 13.08 5.34 8.02
N ALA A 228 12.52 6.48 8.43
CA ALA A 228 13.28 7.71 8.65
C ALA A 228 14.36 7.56 9.75
N ARG A 229 14.08 6.77 10.80
CA ARG A 229 15.05 6.50 11.87
C ARG A 229 16.21 5.63 11.36
N VAL A 230 15.91 4.57 10.62
CA VAL A 230 16.95 3.69 10.04
C VAL A 230 17.77 4.47 9.02
N GLU A 231 17.14 5.28 8.16
CA GLU A 231 17.81 6.15 7.19
C GLU A 231 18.79 7.10 7.88
N ALA A 232 18.35 7.78 8.95
CA ALA A 232 19.21 8.67 9.74
C ALA A 232 20.39 7.95 10.38
N MET A 233 20.23 6.68 10.80
CA MET A 233 21.29 5.87 11.39
C MET A 233 22.32 5.36 10.35
N LEU A 234 21.93 5.20 9.10
CA LEU A 234 22.79 4.73 8.00
C LEU A 234 23.48 5.88 7.27
N SER A 235 22.90 7.09 7.33
CA SER A 235 23.50 8.28 6.72
C SER A 235 24.76 8.67 7.50
N PRO A 236 25.90 8.96 6.83
CA PRO A 236 27.06 9.47 7.53
C PRO A 236 26.69 10.80 8.20
N SER A 237 26.91 10.92 9.50
CA SER A 237 26.78 12.19 10.22
C SER A 237 27.58 13.26 9.47
N PRO A 238 26.99 14.45 9.17
CA PRO A 238 27.79 15.55 8.68
C PRO A 238 28.88 15.83 9.70
N ALA A 239 30.13 15.73 9.27
CA ALA A 239 31.32 15.86 10.10
C ALA A 239 31.22 17.07 11.04
N GLY A 240 31.25 16.79 12.32
CA GLY A 240 31.76 17.62 13.38
C GLY A 240 31.34 19.09 13.42
N ARG A 241 30.20 19.39 14.05
CA ARG A 241 30.23 20.51 14.99
C ARG A 241 30.68 19.93 16.32
N GLY A 242 31.98 20.14 16.64
CA GLY A 242 32.50 19.84 17.95
C GLY A 242 31.67 20.56 19.00
N VAL A 243 30.90 19.81 19.73
CA VAL A 243 30.44 20.23 21.04
C VAL A 243 31.72 20.18 21.88
N GLY A 244 32.30 21.35 22.13
CA GLY A 244 33.40 21.49 23.05
C GLY A 244 32.94 20.91 24.40
N GLU A 245 33.49 19.78 24.75
CA GLU A 245 33.55 19.36 26.15
C GLU A 245 34.26 20.46 26.90
N ARG A 246 33.49 21.25 27.67
CA ARG A 246 34.04 22.05 28.74
C ARG A 246 34.54 21.05 29.78
N GLY A 247 35.86 20.78 29.72
CA GLY A 247 36.56 20.07 30.76
C GLY A 247 36.32 20.76 32.10
N HIS A 248 35.73 20.08 33.04
CA HIS A 248 35.79 20.45 34.44
C HIS A 248 37.25 20.21 34.91
N GLU A 249 38.01 21.28 35.00
CA GLU A 249 39.27 21.28 35.76
C GLU A 249 38.92 21.07 37.25
N GLY A 250 39.16 19.86 37.72
CA GLY A 250 39.16 19.57 39.14
C GLY A 250 40.41 20.15 39.77
N ARG A 251 40.31 21.22 40.55
CA ARG A 251 41.35 21.69 41.48
C ARG A 251 41.13 21.04 42.84
N ASP A 252 42.21 20.49 43.43
CA ASP A 252 42.22 20.08 44.81
C ASP A 252 42.27 21.31 45.75
N ALA A 253 41.99 21.12 47.05
CA ALA A 253 41.89 22.19 48.04
C ALA A 253 43.26 22.87 48.37
N ALA A 254 44.36 22.55 47.65
CA ALA A 254 45.69 23.08 47.87
C ALA A 254 46.34 23.74 46.66
N GLY A 255 45.67 23.78 45.52
CA GLY A 255 46.13 24.55 44.35
C GLY A 255 47.28 23.98 43.55
N ASN A 256 47.67 22.71 43.77
CA ASN A 256 48.76 22.07 43.05
C ASN A 256 48.27 21.07 42.02
N MET A 257 48.89 21.07 40.82
CA MET A 257 48.64 20.08 39.77
C MET A 257 49.27 18.74 40.16
N ALA A 258 48.44 17.67 40.32
CA ALA A 258 48.94 16.33 40.47
C ALA A 258 49.37 15.75 39.11
N PRO A 259 50.45 14.96 39.04
CA PRO A 259 50.90 14.35 37.80
C PRO A 259 49.96 13.23 37.37
N LEU A 260 49.51 13.30 36.12
CA LEU A 260 48.70 12.27 35.45
C LEU A 260 49.49 10.97 35.34
N ALA A 261 48.96 9.88 35.94
CA ALA A 261 49.44 8.53 35.72
C ALA A 261 49.22 8.09 34.27
N PRO A 262 50.13 7.34 33.66
CA PRO A 262 49.98 6.90 32.27
C PRO A 262 48.88 5.83 32.18
N HIS A 263 47.87 6.08 31.35
CA HIS A 263 46.88 5.09 30.95
C HIS A 263 47.52 4.01 30.09
N PRO A 264 47.18 2.72 30.26
CA PRO A 264 47.65 1.67 29.37
C PRO A 264 47.04 1.82 27.99
N PRO A 265 47.75 1.48 26.90
CA PRO A 265 47.24 1.56 25.56
C PRO A 265 46.32 0.36 25.30
N SER A 266 45.01 0.56 25.36
CA SER A 266 44.00 -0.39 24.88
C SER A 266 43.07 0.32 23.97
N GLY A 267 43.47 0.45 22.75
CA GLY A 267 42.66 0.88 21.65
C GLY A 267 43.15 0.19 20.40
N HIS A 268 42.66 -1.01 20.13
CA HIS A 268 42.73 -1.54 18.79
C HIS A 268 41.84 -0.64 17.92
N LEU A 269 42.43 0.41 17.38
CA LEU A 269 41.96 1.04 16.16
C LEU A 269 42.09 -0.04 15.07
N LEU A 270 40.96 -0.62 14.71
CA LEU A 270 40.86 -1.37 13.46
C LEU A 270 41.42 -0.47 12.36
N PRO A 271 42.28 -0.98 11.47
CA PRO A 271 42.77 -0.18 10.34
C PRO A 271 41.54 0.32 9.56
N ARG A 272 41.51 1.60 9.26
CA ARG A 272 40.63 2.16 8.25
C ARG A 272 40.98 1.47 6.93
N GLY A 273 40.26 0.38 6.60
CA GLY A 273 40.31 -0.26 5.32
C GLY A 273 39.88 0.77 4.28
N GLU A 274 40.72 1.03 3.35
CA GLU A 274 40.40 1.61 2.05
C GLU A 274 39.35 0.71 1.40
N GLY A 275 38.09 1.20 1.28
CA GLY A 275 36.96 0.45 0.74
C GLY A 275 35.67 0.75 1.48
N LYS A 276 35.26 2.02 1.60
CA LYS A 276 33.85 2.34 1.78
C LYS A 276 33.15 1.85 0.52
N GLU A 277 32.52 0.67 0.61
CA GLU A 277 31.51 0.32 -0.39
C GLU A 277 30.50 1.47 -0.42
N ASP A 278 30.47 2.17 -1.56
CA ASP A 278 29.62 3.35 -1.76
C ASP A 278 28.20 2.80 -1.97
N PHE A 279 27.38 2.86 -0.96
CA PHE A 279 25.96 2.50 -1.06
C PHE A 279 25.08 3.71 -0.89
N VAL A 280 23.88 3.66 -1.48
CA VAL A 280 22.86 4.70 -1.34
C VAL A 280 21.66 4.16 -0.58
N VAL A 281 21.13 4.95 0.35
CA VAL A 281 19.91 4.61 1.10
C VAL A 281 18.73 5.32 0.45
N LEU A 282 17.68 4.56 0.12
CA LEU A 282 16.48 5.02 -0.57
C LEU A 282 15.24 4.58 0.19
N ALA A 283 14.33 5.48 0.45
CA ALA A 283 13.03 5.16 1.03
C ALA A 283 12.00 4.78 -0.07
N LEU A 284 11.11 3.82 0.24
CA LEU A 284 10.03 3.42 -0.67
C LEU A 284 8.72 3.18 0.11
N HIS A 285 7.81 4.14 0.02
CA HIS A 285 6.46 4.05 0.60
C HIS A 285 5.46 4.91 -0.19
N GLY A 286 4.16 4.64 -0.03
CA GLY A 286 3.11 5.22 -0.87
C GLY A 286 2.88 6.73 -0.72
N GLU A 287 3.43 7.38 0.31
CA GLU A 287 3.29 8.84 0.52
C GLU A 287 4.46 9.66 -0.05
N LEU A 288 5.48 9.01 -0.60
CA LEU A 288 6.59 9.72 -1.25
C LEU A 288 6.12 10.37 -2.56
N PRO A 289 6.75 11.48 -2.97
CA PRO A 289 6.61 12.02 -4.33
C PRO A 289 6.95 10.95 -5.38
N VAL A 290 6.27 11.02 -6.53
CA VAL A 290 6.42 10.02 -7.61
C VAL A 290 7.86 9.90 -8.08
N GLU A 291 8.58 11.01 -8.15
CA GLU A 291 9.98 11.09 -8.55
C GLU A 291 10.86 10.28 -7.60
N LYS A 292 10.63 10.40 -6.29
CA LYS A 292 11.37 9.66 -5.26
C LYS A 292 11.04 8.16 -5.28
N GLN A 293 9.77 7.81 -5.52
CA GLN A 293 9.38 6.43 -5.72
C GLN A 293 10.08 5.83 -6.95
N SER A 294 10.11 6.57 -8.06
CA SER A 294 10.76 6.14 -9.29
C SER A 294 12.27 5.97 -9.12
N GLU A 295 12.92 6.86 -8.36
CA GLU A 295 14.34 6.74 -8.01
C GLU A 295 14.63 5.44 -7.27
N ALA A 296 13.81 5.08 -6.27
CA ALA A 296 13.99 3.85 -5.52
C ALA A 296 13.75 2.57 -6.35
N LEU A 297 12.93 2.64 -7.39
CA LEU A 297 12.59 1.51 -8.27
C LEU A 297 13.65 1.25 -9.35
N GLN A 298 14.49 2.23 -9.70
CA GLN A 298 15.51 2.11 -10.74
C GLN A 298 16.86 1.74 -10.14
N PRO A 299 17.74 1.05 -10.90
CA PRO A 299 19.13 0.90 -10.51
C PRO A 299 19.80 2.26 -10.29
N ASP A 300 20.74 2.33 -9.35
CA ASP A 300 21.49 3.59 -9.13
C ASP A 300 22.29 3.96 -10.39
N PRO A 301 22.17 5.21 -10.88
CA PRO A 301 22.88 5.63 -12.10
C PRO A 301 24.41 5.57 -12.01
N GLN A 302 24.96 5.61 -10.79
CA GLN A 302 26.38 5.50 -10.52
C GLN A 302 26.84 4.07 -10.25
N GLY A 303 25.93 3.09 -10.32
CA GLY A 303 26.22 1.69 -10.07
C GLY A 303 26.50 1.33 -8.60
N ARG A 304 26.18 2.23 -7.65
CA ARG A 304 26.31 1.96 -6.22
C ARG A 304 25.29 0.92 -5.77
N ARG A 305 25.61 0.19 -4.73
CA ARG A 305 24.67 -0.68 -4.05
C ARG A 305 23.55 0.13 -3.42
N ARG A 306 22.31 -0.38 -3.49
CA ARG A 306 21.15 0.28 -2.87
C ARG A 306 20.75 -0.44 -1.59
N VAL A 307 20.41 0.34 -0.56
CA VAL A 307 19.66 -0.11 0.61
C VAL A 307 18.28 0.53 0.51
N VAL A 308 17.28 -0.24 0.09
CA VAL A 308 15.90 0.25 -0.10
C VAL A 308 15.10 -0.02 1.16
N LEU A 309 14.77 1.02 1.91
CA LEU A 309 13.93 0.95 3.11
C LEU A 309 12.46 1.08 2.70
N ALA A 310 11.70 0.00 2.82
CA ALA A 310 10.35 -0.07 2.27
C ALA A 310 9.30 -0.50 3.31
N THR A 311 8.07 -0.07 3.08
CA THR A 311 6.89 -0.68 3.70
C THR A 311 6.46 -1.90 2.88
N ASN A 312 5.31 -2.49 3.22
CA ASN A 312 4.69 -3.59 2.45
C ASN A 312 4.42 -3.25 0.96
N VAL A 313 4.61 -2.00 0.51
CA VAL A 313 4.54 -1.62 -0.91
C VAL A 313 5.53 -2.41 -1.78
N ALA A 314 6.67 -2.82 -1.21
CA ALA A 314 7.67 -3.62 -1.91
C ALA A 314 7.44 -5.14 -1.79
N GLU A 315 6.36 -5.59 -1.16
CA GLU A 315 6.10 -7.01 -0.92
C GLU A 315 5.63 -7.72 -2.20
N SER A 316 4.71 -7.13 -2.97
CA SER A 316 4.11 -7.76 -4.15
C SER A 316 4.25 -6.92 -5.42
N SER A 317 3.78 -5.71 -5.39
CA SER A 317 3.35 -4.93 -6.56
C SER A 317 4.46 -4.19 -7.33
N VAL A 318 5.71 -4.20 -6.88
CA VAL A 318 6.81 -3.49 -7.56
C VAL A 318 8.02 -4.40 -7.81
N THR A 319 8.72 -4.16 -8.90
CA THR A 319 9.95 -4.87 -9.22
C THR A 319 11.15 -4.00 -8.83
N LEU A 320 12.04 -4.57 -8.03
CA LEU A 320 13.31 -3.98 -7.61
C LEU A 320 14.44 -4.83 -8.19
N PRO A 321 15.00 -4.45 -9.33
CA PRO A 321 16.12 -5.19 -9.92
C PRO A 321 17.36 -5.06 -9.04
N GLY A 322 18.15 -6.14 -8.95
CA GLY A 322 19.42 -6.14 -8.21
C GLY A 322 19.32 -6.56 -6.74
N VAL A 323 18.12 -6.71 -6.18
CA VAL A 323 17.94 -7.17 -4.79
C VAL A 323 18.41 -8.61 -4.63
N ARG A 324 19.35 -8.83 -3.71
CA ARG A 324 19.90 -10.13 -3.33
C ARG A 324 19.75 -10.42 -1.84
N VAL A 325 19.52 -9.40 -1.02
CA VAL A 325 19.34 -9.55 0.43
C VAL A 325 18.03 -8.89 0.85
N VAL A 326 17.27 -9.59 1.68
CA VAL A 326 16.08 -9.05 2.36
C VAL A 326 16.34 -8.99 3.86
N VAL A 327 16.05 -7.87 4.47
CA VAL A 327 15.97 -7.70 5.93
C VAL A 327 14.51 -7.45 6.27
N ASP A 328 13.89 -8.34 7.02
CA ASP A 328 12.45 -8.29 7.29
C ASP A 328 12.18 -8.12 8.79
N SER A 329 11.56 -7.00 9.16
CA SER A 329 11.15 -6.73 10.55
C SER A 329 10.07 -7.70 11.06
N GLY A 330 9.36 -8.39 10.18
CA GLY A 330 8.20 -9.22 10.55
C GLY A 330 6.95 -8.40 10.89
N LEU A 331 6.99 -7.09 10.63
CA LEU A 331 5.94 -6.15 10.99
C LEU A 331 5.34 -5.47 9.76
N ALA A 332 4.06 -5.14 9.86
CA ALA A 332 3.36 -4.29 8.89
C ALA A 332 2.35 -3.39 9.62
N ARG A 333 1.89 -2.34 8.95
CA ARG A 333 0.72 -1.59 9.39
C ARG A 333 -0.50 -2.10 8.66
N GLU A 334 -1.45 -2.59 9.43
CA GLU A 334 -2.72 -3.11 8.93
C GLU A 334 -3.90 -2.35 9.54
N PRO A 335 -5.00 -2.19 8.80
CA PRO A 335 -6.18 -1.56 9.34
C PRO A 335 -6.81 -2.45 10.42
N SER A 336 -7.20 -1.83 11.53
CA SER A 336 -7.90 -2.45 12.65
C SER A 336 -9.01 -1.54 13.12
N TYR A 337 -10.17 -2.11 13.46
CA TYR A 337 -11.29 -1.34 14.00
C TYR A 337 -11.00 -0.91 15.43
N ASP A 338 -11.13 0.40 15.69
CA ASP A 338 -11.05 0.97 17.03
C ASP A 338 -12.47 1.28 17.56
N PRO A 339 -13.00 0.49 18.51
CA PRO A 339 -14.34 0.70 19.04
C PRO A 339 -14.52 2.06 19.74
N ASN A 340 -13.44 2.64 20.29
CA ASN A 340 -13.49 3.90 21.01
C ASN A 340 -13.73 5.10 20.10
N SER A 341 -13.08 5.12 18.94
CA SER A 341 -13.26 6.18 17.95
C SER A 341 -14.39 5.88 16.96
N GLY A 342 -14.74 4.61 16.78
CA GLY A 342 -15.68 4.15 15.76
C GLY A 342 -15.13 4.21 14.33
N PHE A 343 -13.81 4.33 14.19
CA PHE A 343 -13.09 4.32 12.91
C PHE A 343 -12.08 3.17 12.89
N SER A 344 -11.70 2.76 11.68
CA SER A 344 -10.54 1.90 11.51
C SER A 344 -9.27 2.76 11.47
N ARG A 345 -8.21 2.27 12.09
CA ARG A 345 -6.89 2.89 12.07
C ARG A 345 -5.80 1.89 11.75
N LEU A 346 -4.67 2.38 11.27
CA LEU A 346 -3.51 1.52 10.98
C LEU A 346 -2.74 1.22 12.28
N GLU A 347 -2.67 -0.04 12.63
CA GLU A 347 -1.90 -0.55 13.76
C GLU A 347 -0.71 -1.37 13.28
N VAL A 348 0.38 -1.37 14.06
CA VAL A 348 1.54 -2.22 13.79
C VAL A 348 1.23 -3.62 14.29
N THR A 349 1.27 -4.59 13.38
CA THR A 349 0.99 -6.01 13.66
C THR A 349 2.07 -6.90 13.08
N ASN A 350 2.12 -8.14 13.53
CA ASN A 350 2.93 -9.17 12.88
C ASN A 350 2.35 -9.51 11.51
N ILE A 351 3.23 -9.76 10.55
CA ILE A 351 2.83 -10.26 9.22
C ILE A 351 2.45 -11.73 9.28
N SER A 352 1.79 -12.23 8.22
CA SER A 352 1.55 -13.68 8.07
C SER A 352 2.80 -14.41 7.59
N GLN A 353 2.81 -15.75 7.74
CA GLN A 353 3.87 -16.60 7.20
C GLN A 353 3.96 -16.48 5.68
N ALA A 354 2.83 -16.45 4.98
CA ALA A 354 2.79 -16.25 3.53
C ALA A 354 3.44 -14.91 3.11
N SER A 355 3.20 -13.82 3.87
CA SER A 355 3.84 -12.53 3.66
C SER A 355 5.36 -12.60 3.89
N ALA A 356 5.79 -13.27 4.97
CA ALA A 356 7.21 -13.47 5.27
C ALA A 356 7.94 -14.23 4.16
N ASP A 357 7.31 -15.27 3.61
CA ASP A 357 7.87 -16.07 2.51
C ASP A 357 7.91 -15.28 1.20
N GLN A 358 6.87 -14.48 0.94
CA GLN A 358 6.81 -13.59 -0.22
C GLN A 358 7.89 -12.50 -0.17
N ARG A 359 8.12 -11.89 1.01
CA ARG A 359 9.19 -10.92 1.24
C ARG A 359 10.57 -11.56 1.04
N ALA A 360 10.80 -12.72 1.63
CA ALA A 360 12.06 -13.47 1.44
C ALA A 360 12.31 -13.78 -0.03
N GLY A 361 11.28 -14.19 -0.77
CA GLY A 361 11.35 -14.47 -2.21
C GLY A 361 11.82 -13.31 -3.08
N ARG A 362 11.77 -12.06 -2.56
CA ARG A 362 12.35 -10.90 -3.25
C ARG A 362 13.85 -11.01 -3.48
N ALA A 363 14.57 -11.69 -2.58
CA ALA A 363 16.02 -11.90 -2.69
C ALA A 363 16.40 -12.89 -3.80
N GLY A 364 15.51 -13.83 -4.14
CA GLY A 364 15.77 -14.91 -5.09
C GLY A 364 15.33 -14.66 -6.54
N ARG A 365 15.06 -13.41 -6.93
CA ARG A 365 14.51 -13.13 -8.27
C ARG A 365 15.54 -13.20 -9.40
N VAL A 366 16.78 -12.83 -9.14
CA VAL A 366 17.82 -12.68 -10.15
C VAL A 366 18.89 -13.77 -10.03
N ALA A 367 19.20 -14.18 -8.80
CA ALA A 367 20.16 -15.20 -8.46
C ALA A 367 19.91 -15.65 -7.01
N GLU A 368 20.70 -16.58 -6.48
CA GLU A 368 20.66 -17.00 -5.09
C GLU A 368 20.67 -15.79 -4.14
N GLY A 369 19.81 -15.80 -3.12
CA GLY A 369 19.59 -14.69 -2.22
C GLY A 369 19.59 -15.08 -0.76
N TRP A 370 19.50 -14.06 0.09
CA TRP A 370 19.51 -14.21 1.55
C TRP A 370 18.39 -13.39 2.18
N ALA A 371 17.78 -13.93 3.24
CA ALA A 371 16.73 -13.24 3.98
C ALA A 371 17.01 -13.31 5.48
N TYR A 372 17.14 -12.16 6.12
CA TYR A 372 17.27 -12.01 7.56
C TYR A 372 15.92 -11.65 8.18
N ARG A 373 15.36 -12.59 8.95
CA ARG A 373 14.12 -12.41 9.71
C ARG A 373 14.47 -11.86 11.10
N LEU A 374 14.00 -10.66 11.41
CA LEU A 374 14.33 -9.96 12.67
C LEU A 374 13.50 -10.44 13.88
N TRP A 375 12.96 -11.64 13.82
CA TRP A 375 12.23 -12.27 14.93
C TRP A 375 12.80 -13.67 15.23
N PRO A 376 12.57 -14.17 16.45
CA PRO A 376 13.09 -15.49 16.84
C PRO A 376 12.37 -16.62 16.09
N PRO A 377 13.04 -17.76 15.83
CA PRO A 377 12.42 -18.90 15.14
C PRO A 377 11.25 -19.52 15.92
N SER A 378 11.15 -19.25 17.23
CA SER A 378 10.03 -19.68 18.07
C SER A 378 8.74 -18.87 17.87
N GLN A 379 8.82 -17.68 17.26
CA GLN A 379 7.65 -16.86 16.99
C GLN A 379 6.86 -17.47 15.84
N ARG A 380 5.62 -17.86 16.15
CA ARG A 380 4.69 -18.37 15.13
C ARG A 380 3.91 -17.20 14.52
N LEU A 381 3.86 -17.18 13.21
CA LEU A 381 3.03 -16.25 12.44
C LEU A 381 1.74 -16.96 12.01
N ASP A 382 0.67 -16.19 11.83
CA ASP A 382 -0.55 -16.73 11.21
C ASP A 382 -0.22 -17.22 9.79
N PRO A 383 -0.76 -18.36 9.35
CA PRO A 383 -0.42 -18.93 8.03
C PRO A 383 -0.71 -17.96 6.87
N GLN A 384 -1.89 -17.32 6.89
CA GLN A 384 -2.37 -16.43 5.86
C GLN A 384 -2.77 -15.06 6.45
N ARG A 385 -2.80 -14.04 5.62
CA ARG A 385 -3.33 -12.74 5.99
C ARG A 385 -4.84 -12.84 6.22
N ARG A 386 -5.31 -12.25 7.30
CA ARG A 386 -6.74 -12.16 7.57
C ARG A 386 -7.40 -11.16 6.60
N PRO A 387 -8.56 -11.50 6.00
CA PRO A 387 -9.25 -10.58 5.10
C PRO A 387 -9.69 -9.32 5.85
N GLU A 388 -9.51 -8.18 5.21
CA GLU A 388 -9.81 -6.86 5.80
C GLU A 388 -11.28 -6.74 6.21
N ILE A 389 -12.18 -7.40 5.48
CA ILE A 389 -13.63 -7.44 5.80
C ILE A 389 -13.93 -7.96 7.21
N ALA A 390 -13.02 -8.74 7.79
CA ALA A 390 -13.16 -9.27 9.16
C ALA A 390 -12.52 -8.36 10.23
N LEU A 391 -11.78 -7.32 9.84
CA LEU A 391 -10.93 -6.52 10.74
C LEU A 391 -11.37 -5.06 10.88
N VAL A 392 -12.08 -4.53 9.88
CA VAL A 392 -12.38 -3.09 9.81
C VAL A 392 -13.84 -2.78 10.16
N GLU A 393 -14.11 -1.50 10.35
CA GLU A 393 -15.48 -0.98 10.47
C GLU A 393 -16.19 -1.07 9.11
N LEU A 394 -17.44 -1.53 9.10
CA LEU A 394 -18.16 -1.89 7.88
C LEU A 394 -19.20 -0.85 7.41
N GLY A 395 -19.23 0.36 7.98
CA GLY A 395 -20.23 1.37 7.61
C GLY A 395 -20.19 1.77 6.14
N SER A 396 -18.99 1.92 5.60
CA SER A 396 -18.85 2.20 4.16
C SER A 396 -19.33 1.03 3.31
N LEU A 397 -18.97 -0.22 3.67
CA LEU A 397 -19.46 -1.41 2.99
C LEU A 397 -20.99 -1.51 3.04
N ALA A 398 -21.58 -1.34 4.22
CA ALA A 398 -23.03 -1.43 4.40
C ALA A 398 -23.78 -0.38 3.56
N LEU A 399 -23.21 0.82 3.41
CA LEU A 399 -23.78 1.87 2.56
C LEU A 399 -23.70 1.51 1.07
N GLU A 400 -22.58 0.94 0.62
CA GLU A 400 -22.38 0.43 -0.74
C GLU A 400 -23.38 -0.70 -1.07
N LEU A 401 -23.54 -1.67 -0.15
CA LEU A 401 -24.49 -2.77 -0.30
C LEU A 401 -25.94 -2.26 -0.40
N ALA A 402 -26.32 -1.30 0.44
CA ALA A 402 -27.64 -0.71 0.40
C ALA A 402 -27.90 0.10 -0.89
N ALA A 403 -26.87 0.72 -1.45
CA ALA A 403 -26.96 1.41 -2.74
C ALA A 403 -27.08 0.44 -3.91
N TRP A 404 -26.40 -0.69 -3.83
CA TRP A 404 -26.49 -1.75 -4.84
C TRP A 404 -27.86 -2.43 -4.85
N GLY A 405 -28.47 -2.57 -3.66
CA GLY A 405 -29.83 -3.11 -3.54
C GLY A 405 -29.92 -4.64 -3.53
N SER A 406 -28.78 -5.34 -3.34
CA SER A 406 -28.75 -6.79 -3.17
C SER A 406 -28.07 -7.16 -1.86
N ASP A 407 -28.72 -8.01 -1.06
CA ASP A 407 -28.17 -8.54 0.18
C ASP A 407 -27.40 -9.89 -0.05
N ASP A 408 -27.53 -10.47 -1.25
CA ASP A 408 -27.03 -11.82 -1.61
C ASP A 408 -25.76 -11.78 -2.45
N LEU A 409 -24.88 -10.80 -2.23
CA LEU A 409 -23.61 -10.73 -2.95
C LEU A 409 -22.68 -11.89 -2.55
N ARG A 410 -22.09 -12.52 -3.54
CA ARG A 410 -21.14 -13.62 -3.37
C ARG A 410 -19.76 -13.13 -2.97
N PHE A 411 -19.50 -13.01 -1.69
CA PHE A 411 -18.18 -12.72 -1.15
C PHE A 411 -17.34 -13.99 -1.02
N VAL A 412 -16.02 -13.89 -1.19
CA VAL A 412 -15.06 -14.98 -0.91
C VAL A 412 -15.07 -15.35 0.58
N ASP A 413 -15.08 -14.34 1.45
CA ASP A 413 -15.37 -14.44 2.87
C ASP A 413 -16.49 -13.44 3.20
N ALA A 414 -17.59 -13.94 3.74
CA ALA A 414 -18.74 -13.08 4.05
C ALA A 414 -18.41 -12.08 5.18
N PRO A 415 -18.96 -10.86 5.12
CA PRO A 415 -18.80 -9.90 6.21
C PRO A 415 -19.39 -10.49 7.51
N PRO A 416 -18.72 -10.30 8.67
CA PRO A 416 -19.22 -10.79 9.95
C PRO A 416 -20.62 -10.20 10.23
N PRO A 417 -21.66 -11.03 10.47
CA PRO A 417 -23.04 -10.53 10.58
C PRO A 417 -23.23 -9.48 11.69
N GLY A 418 -22.56 -9.66 12.84
CA GLY A 418 -22.64 -8.70 13.95
C GLY A 418 -22.05 -7.34 13.59
N ALA A 419 -20.90 -7.32 12.89
CA ALA A 419 -20.26 -6.07 12.45
C ALA A 419 -21.09 -5.37 11.37
N LEU A 420 -21.66 -6.14 10.43
CA LEU A 420 -22.51 -5.60 9.38
C LEU A 420 -23.82 -5.02 9.95
N ASN A 421 -24.44 -5.69 10.92
CA ASN A 421 -25.64 -5.18 11.58
C ASN A 421 -25.36 -3.90 12.37
N ALA A 422 -24.25 -3.86 13.13
CA ALA A 422 -23.84 -2.63 13.83
C ALA A 422 -23.58 -1.47 12.85
N ALA A 423 -23.01 -1.75 11.69
CA ALA A 423 -22.81 -0.77 10.63
C ALA A 423 -24.14 -0.25 10.07
N ARG A 424 -25.11 -1.15 9.81
CA ARG A 424 -26.47 -0.77 9.36
C ARG A 424 -27.20 0.09 10.40
N ASP A 425 -27.12 -0.28 11.68
CA ASP A 425 -27.71 0.50 12.79
C ASP A 425 -27.08 1.91 12.87
N LEU A 426 -25.78 2.02 12.67
CA LEU A 426 -25.11 3.31 12.57
C LEU A 426 -25.67 4.13 11.40
N LEU A 427 -25.82 3.54 10.22
CA LEU A 427 -26.31 4.23 9.02
C LEU A 427 -27.78 4.69 9.18
N VAL A 428 -28.60 3.92 9.87
CA VAL A 428 -29.96 4.34 10.24
C VAL A 428 -29.91 5.57 11.16
N ARG A 429 -29.07 5.55 12.21
CA ARG A 429 -28.90 6.71 13.10
C ARG A 429 -28.34 7.95 12.41
N LEU A 430 -27.52 7.79 11.37
CA LEU A 430 -27.01 8.88 10.54
C LEU A 430 -28.02 9.36 9.50
N GLY A 431 -29.17 8.70 9.37
CA GLY A 431 -30.18 9.00 8.35
C GLY A 431 -29.79 8.56 6.92
N ALA A 432 -28.70 7.80 6.78
CA ALA A 432 -28.27 7.25 5.49
C ALA A 432 -29.16 6.10 5.02
N LEU A 433 -29.69 5.31 5.95
CA LEU A 433 -30.68 4.27 5.72
C LEU A 433 -31.98 4.62 6.44
N SER A 434 -33.11 4.15 5.87
CA SER A 434 -34.40 4.12 6.55
C SER A 434 -34.45 3.01 7.62
N THR A 435 -35.50 2.99 8.41
CA THR A 435 -35.76 1.90 9.35
C THR A 435 -35.97 0.54 8.67
N SER A 436 -36.37 0.54 7.39
CA SER A 436 -36.43 -0.65 6.54
C SER A 436 -35.10 -0.99 5.85
N GLN A 437 -34.01 -0.32 6.24
CA GLN A 437 -32.65 -0.48 5.69
C GLN A 437 -32.48 -0.09 4.22
N ALA A 438 -33.45 0.57 3.61
CA ALA A 438 -33.33 1.11 2.27
C ALA A 438 -32.50 2.42 2.29
N ILE A 439 -31.67 2.61 1.27
CA ILE A 439 -30.87 3.84 1.15
C ILE A 439 -31.75 5.08 0.96
N THR A 440 -31.47 6.12 1.73
CA THR A 440 -32.18 7.40 1.66
C THR A 440 -31.52 8.35 0.63
N PRO A 441 -32.19 9.45 0.23
CA PRO A 441 -31.53 10.51 -0.55
C PRO A 441 -30.27 11.06 0.12
N LEU A 442 -30.28 11.18 1.45
CA LEU A 442 -29.10 11.58 2.22
C LEU A 442 -28.00 10.52 2.14
N GLY A 443 -28.35 9.23 2.23
CA GLY A 443 -27.40 8.13 2.07
C GLY A 443 -26.73 8.12 0.69
N LYS A 444 -27.48 8.38 -0.38
CA LYS A 444 -26.91 8.52 -1.73
C LYS A 444 -25.92 9.69 -1.83
N ARG A 445 -26.22 10.82 -1.20
CA ARG A 445 -25.30 11.96 -1.13
C ARG A 445 -24.05 11.63 -0.32
N MET A 446 -24.19 10.90 0.82
CA MET A 446 -23.05 10.43 1.60
C MET A 446 -22.14 9.51 0.77
N LEU A 447 -22.73 8.57 0.02
CA LEU A 447 -22.02 7.67 -0.87
C LEU A 447 -21.22 8.44 -1.94
N ALA A 448 -21.86 9.44 -2.56
CA ALA A 448 -21.22 10.27 -3.58
C ALA A 448 -19.99 11.03 -3.07
N LEU A 449 -19.92 11.38 -1.78
CA LEU A 449 -18.74 12.00 -1.17
C LEU A 449 -17.53 11.05 -1.11
N GLY A 450 -17.73 9.73 -1.06
CA GLY A 450 -16.66 8.74 -1.07
C GLY A 450 -15.72 8.83 0.15
N THR A 451 -16.26 9.14 1.31
CA THR A 451 -15.58 9.12 2.61
C THR A 451 -16.40 8.31 3.62
N HIS A 452 -15.83 8.08 4.80
CA HIS A 452 -16.52 7.37 5.87
C HIS A 452 -17.89 8.00 6.19
N PRO A 453 -18.98 7.21 6.36
CA PRO A 453 -20.34 7.75 6.54
C PRO A 453 -20.48 8.77 7.66
N ARG A 454 -19.75 8.63 8.78
CA ARG A 454 -19.74 9.63 9.87
C ARG A 454 -19.20 10.99 9.40
N LEU A 455 -18.15 11.00 8.60
CA LEU A 455 -17.58 12.23 8.03
C LEU A 455 -18.50 12.80 6.95
N ALA A 456 -19.07 11.95 6.10
CA ALA A 456 -20.04 12.37 5.11
C ALA A 456 -21.28 13.04 5.77
N ALA A 457 -21.80 12.44 6.84
CA ALA A 457 -22.91 13.02 7.61
C ALA A 457 -22.55 14.40 8.19
N MET A 458 -21.38 14.53 8.80
CA MET A 458 -20.88 15.80 9.33
C MET A 458 -20.75 16.86 8.21
N LEU A 459 -20.16 16.49 7.07
CA LEU A 459 -19.97 17.38 5.94
C LEU A 459 -21.31 17.87 5.38
N LEU A 460 -22.31 16.99 5.27
CA LEU A 460 -23.64 17.30 4.70
C LEU A 460 -24.58 18.00 5.68
N SER A 461 -24.30 17.93 6.99
CA SER A 461 -25.08 18.66 8.01
C SER A 461 -24.67 20.13 8.15
N ALA A 462 -23.54 20.53 7.61
CA ALA A 462 -23.03 21.90 7.69
C ALA A 462 -23.84 22.86 6.81
N THR A 463 -24.55 23.81 7.42
CA THR A 463 -25.51 24.70 6.71
C THR A 463 -24.91 26.04 6.31
N GLY A 464 -24.10 26.65 7.16
CA GLY A 464 -23.46 27.94 6.91
C GLY A 464 -22.10 27.85 6.19
N ALA A 465 -21.59 28.96 5.70
CA ALA A 465 -20.28 29.01 5.04
C ALA A 465 -19.15 28.67 6.03
N GLU A 466 -19.26 29.14 7.28
CA GLU A 466 -18.31 28.88 8.36
C GLU A 466 -18.35 27.41 8.79
N ASP A 467 -19.56 26.85 8.98
CA ASP A 467 -19.75 25.46 9.36
C ASP A 467 -19.18 24.52 8.27
N ARG A 468 -19.44 24.83 6.99
CA ARG A 468 -18.87 24.06 5.88
C ARG A 468 -17.35 24.14 5.84
N ALA A 469 -16.78 25.31 6.12
CA ALA A 469 -15.33 25.46 6.19
C ALA A 469 -14.74 24.65 7.34
N LEU A 470 -15.37 24.68 8.52
CA LEU A 470 -14.95 23.91 9.68
C LEU A 470 -15.11 22.40 9.45
N ALA A 471 -16.26 21.95 8.93
CA ALA A 471 -16.49 20.53 8.63
C ALA A 471 -15.47 19.98 7.63
N ALA A 472 -15.13 20.76 6.59
CA ALA A 472 -14.09 20.38 5.63
C ALA A 472 -12.71 20.29 6.26
N ASP A 473 -12.37 21.20 7.17
CA ASP A 473 -11.10 21.16 7.91
C ASP A 473 -11.05 19.94 8.83
N LEU A 474 -12.12 19.66 9.57
CA LEU A 474 -12.21 18.51 10.47
C LEU A 474 -12.14 17.19 9.70
N ALA A 475 -12.85 17.06 8.59
CA ALA A 475 -12.78 15.87 7.74
C ALA A 475 -11.35 15.64 7.24
N ALA A 476 -10.69 16.66 6.73
CA ALA A 476 -9.31 16.57 6.27
C ALA A 476 -8.32 16.19 7.39
N LEU A 477 -8.52 16.72 8.61
CA LEU A 477 -7.69 16.41 9.78
C LEU A 477 -7.91 15.00 10.31
N VAL A 478 -9.14 14.48 10.27
CA VAL A 478 -9.46 13.11 10.74
C VAL A 478 -8.92 12.06 9.76
N GLU A 479 -9.03 12.31 8.46
CA GLU A 479 -8.49 11.40 7.43
C GLU A 479 -6.96 11.45 7.32
N ALA A 480 -6.34 12.53 7.76
CA ALA A 480 -4.90 12.70 7.66
C ALA A 480 -4.17 12.12 8.87
N ARG A 481 -2.88 11.84 8.66
CA ARG A 481 -1.96 11.59 9.75
C ARG A 481 -1.82 12.84 10.63
N ASP A 482 -1.59 12.63 11.95
CA ASP A 482 -1.32 13.73 12.87
C ASP A 482 -0.15 14.59 12.36
N PRO A 483 -0.39 15.89 12.09
CA PRO A 483 0.65 16.78 11.60
C PRO A 483 1.60 17.26 12.70
N LEU A 484 1.29 16.99 13.98
CA LEU A 484 2.12 17.40 15.13
C LEU A 484 3.12 16.30 15.48
N ARG A 485 4.35 16.69 15.80
CA ARG A 485 5.46 15.75 16.03
C ARG A 485 5.28 14.92 17.30
N MET A 486 4.62 15.47 18.30
CA MET A 486 4.42 14.80 19.60
C MET A 486 3.38 13.68 19.54
N GLY A 487 2.47 13.68 18.58
CA GLY A 487 1.38 12.71 18.45
C GLY A 487 0.35 12.81 19.60
N GLY A 488 -0.84 12.25 19.41
CA GLY A 488 -1.85 12.19 20.48
C GLY A 488 -2.53 13.50 20.84
N ASP A 489 -2.21 14.61 20.16
CA ASP A 489 -2.80 15.91 20.41
C ASP A 489 -4.31 15.94 20.12
N PRO A 490 -5.10 16.68 20.92
CA PRO A 490 -6.50 16.90 20.65
C PRO A 490 -6.72 17.48 19.23
N LEU A 491 -7.81 17.11 18.59
CA LEU A 491 -8.16 17.59 17.25
C LEU A 491 -8.15 19.13 17.15
N ALA A 492 -8.52 19.81 18.23
CA ALA A 492 -8.47 21.26 18.33
C ALA A 492 -7.04 21.84 18.21
N ALA A 493 -6.02 21.13 18.73
CA ALA A 493 -4.62 21.55 18.58
C ALA A 493 -4.16 21.41 17.11
N ARG A 494 -4.52 20.31 16.44
CA ARG A 494 -4.24 20.09 15.01
C ARG A 494 -4.94 21.13 14.13
N TRP A 495 -6.18 21.48 14.45
CA TRP A 495 -6.92 22.53 13.72
C TRP A 495 -6.28 23.90 13.90
N ARG A 496 -5.86 24.27 15.13
CA ARG A 496 -5.09 25.50 15.37
C ARG A 496 -3.77 25.54 14.60
N ALA A 497 -3.06 24.40 14.51
CA ALA A 497 -1.84 24.30 13.72
C ALA A 497 -2.11 24.51 12.23
N LEU A 498 -3.21 23.97 11.69
CA LEU A 498 -3.65 24.21 10.31
C LEU A 498 -3.99 25.69 10.07
N ALA A 499 -4.71 26.31 11.00
CA ALA A 499 -5.02 27.75 10.93
C ALA A 499 -3.76 28.63 10.95
N ALA A 500 -2.80 28.33 11.85
CA ALA A 500 -1.52 29.02 11.92
C ALA A 500 -0.68 28.82 10.64
N PHE A 501 -0.70 27.62 10.07
CA PHE A 501 -0.04 27.31 8.80
C PHE A 501 -0.55 28.19 7.65
N ARG A 502 -1.87 28.38 7.56
CA ARG A 502 -2.51 29.25 6.54
C ARG A 502 -2.10 30.72 6.69
N MET A 503 -1.77 31.15 7.91
CA MET A 503 -1.25 32.49 8.21
C MET A 503 0.28 32.61 8.07
N GLY A 504 0.95 31.57 7.57
CA GLY A 504 2.41 31.53 7.46
C GLY A 504 3.17 31.32 8.78
N ARG A 505 2.47 31.02 9.87
CA ARG A 505 3.00 30.90 11.25
C ARG A 505 2.99 29.47 11.78
N ALA A 506 3.27 28.47 10.93
CA ALA A 506 3.23 27.07 11.35
C ALA A 506 4.14 26.81 12.57
N PRO A 507 3.65 26.08 13.60
CA PRO A 507 4.44 25.73 14.77
C PRO A 507 5.70 24.94 14.37
N HIS A 508 6.82 25.13 15.06
CA HIS A 508 8.06 24.39 14.82
C HIS A 508 7.93 22.88 14.95
N GLU A 509 6.98 22.42 15.77
CA GLU A 509 6.68 21.01 16.04
C GLU A 509 5.81 20.37 14.96
N ALA A 510 5.30 21.12 14.00
CA ALA A 510 4.40 20.63 12.97
C ALA A 510 5.14 20.25 11.67
N HIS A 511 4.69 19.17 11.06
CA HIS A 511 5.13 18.77 9.71
C HIS A 511 4.49 19.67 8.65
N ARG A 512 5.24 20.64 8.11
CA ARG A 512 4.73 21.60 7.13
C ARG A 512 4.15 20.94 5.88
N THR A 513 4.78 19.89 5.39
CA THR A 513 4.28 19.11 4.23
C THR A 513 2.96 18.40 4.56
N GLY A 514 2.82 17.88 5.78
CA GLY A 514 1.56 17.30 6.26
C GLY A 514 0.44 18.34 6.34
N LEU A 515 0.72 19.51 6.90
CA LEU A 515 -0.26 20.62 6.97
C LEU A 515 -0.66 21.12 5.57
N ALA A 516 0.29 21.19 4.63
CA ALA A 516 -0.01 21.56 3.24
C ALA A 516 -0.95 20.53 2.55
N ALA A 517 -0.71 19.24 2.77
CA ALA A 517 -1.58 18.17 2.27
C ALA A 517 -2.99 18.24 2.87
N ILE A 518 -3.09 18.49 4.18
CA ILE A 518 -4.38 18.66 4.89
C ILE A 518 -5.12 19.89 4.34
N ASP A 519 -4.44 21.02 4.13
CA ASP A 519 -5.07 22.23 3.57
C ASP A 519 -5.59 21.99 2.15
N ALA A 520 -4.83 21.27 1.31
CA ALA A 520 -5.27 20.88 -0.03
C ALA A 520 -6.52 19.99 0.02
N ALA A 521 -6.54 18.99 0.93
CA ALA A 521 -7.69 18.12 1.14
C ALA A 521 -8.92 18.90 1.63
N ALA A 522 -8.75 19.82 2.61
CA ALA A 522 -9.82 20.67 3.10
C ALA A 522 -10.42 21.57 1.99
N LYS A 523 -9.57 22.15 1.12
CA LYS A 523 -10.01 22.91 -0.05
C LYS A 523 -10.84 22.05 -1.01
N GLN A 524 -10.45 20.80 -1.21
CA GLN A 524 -11.19 19.86 -2.05
C GLN A 524 -12.55 19.51 -1.46
N TRP A 525 -12.62 19.24 -0.13
CA TRP A 525 -13.89 19.02 0.56
C TRP A 525 -14.82 20.21 0.43
N ARG A 526 -14.34 21.44 0.61
CA ARG A 526 -15.15 22.66 0.44
C ARG A 526 -15.74 22.79 -0.98
N ARG A 527 -15.01 22.42 -2.02
CA ARG A 527 -15.52 22.41 -3.40
C ARG A 527 -16.63 21.38 -3.54
N ARG A 528 -16.42 20.15 -3.11
CA ARG A 528 -17.40 19.06 -3.20
C ARG A 528 -18.71 19.40 -2.49
N ILE A 529 -18.63 19.94 -1.26
CA ILE A 529 -19.85 20.31 -0.50
C ILE A 529 -20.61 21.46 -1.15
N ARG A 530 -19.95 22.36 -1.87
CA ARG A 530 -20.63 23.45 -2.62
C ARG A 530 -21.37 22.94 -3.84
N GLU A 531 -20.80 21.97 -4.54
CA GLU A 531 -21.41 21.34 -5.73
C GLU A 531 -22.62 20.48 -5.38
N ASP A 532 -22.66 19.89 -4.18
CA ASP A 532 -23.78 19.11 -3.65
C ASP A 532 -24.88 19.94 -2.97
N ALA A 533 -24.72 21.26 -2.84
CA ALA A 533 -25.79 22.09 -2.32
C ALA A 533 -26.96 22.10 -3.32
N PRO A 534 -28.23 21.83 -2.89
CA PRO A 534 -29.37 22.00 -3.76
C PRO A 534 -29.37 23.45 -4.31
N PRO A 535 -29.75 23.67 -5.57
CA PRO A 535 -29.89 25.02 -6.09
C PRO A 535 -30.84 25.82 -5.18
N PRO A 536 -30.59 27.11 -4.98
CA PRO A 536 -31.38 27.97 -4.09
C PRO A 536 -32.86 27.99 -4.42
#